data_2be5e57ea1590bbfcbb802b4ab83b900
#
_entry.id   2be5e57ea1590bbfcbb802b4ab83b900
#
_cell.length_a   1.000
_cell.length_b   1.000
_cell.length_c   1.000
_cell.angle_alpha   90.00
_cell.angle_beta   90.00
_cell.angle_gamma   90.00
#
_symmetry.space_group_name_H-M   'P 1'
#
loop_
_entity.id
_entity.type
_entity.pdbx_description
1 polymer ?
#
loop_
_entity_poly.entity_id
_entity_poly.type
_entity_poly.pdbx_seq_one_letter_code
_entity_poly.pdbx_strand_id
1 'polypeptide(L)'
;MLKKTKTILLGFFLIILSNTLVAENNRPDFKQIICSINVNKNNPQELFLDIADNQQKRSYGLMNKKDMKPNSGMLFIWKDSQIRNFWMKNTHFNLDLFFLNKQGEIIEIYKNAKAFDETNIKSQNKVNFVVELKSGEYPLMIGDKFNCLFKDLLK
;
A
#
# COMPACT_ATOMS: atom_id res chain seq x y z
N MET A 1 -59.40 35.23 -47.66
CA MET A 1 -58.95 33.88 -47.30
C MET A 1 -57.49 33.99 -46.87
N LEU A 2 -57.22 34.08 -45.55
CA LEU A 2 -55.88 34.13 -45.06
C LEU A 2 -55.39 32.71 -44.65
N LYS A 3 -54.34 32.25 -45.33
CA LYS A 3 -53.67 30.96 -44.96
C LYS A 3 -52.76 31.22 -43.80
N LYS A 4 -53.05 30.58 -42.65
CA LYS A 4 -52.17 30.54 -41.46
C LYS A 4 -51.04 29.53 -41.68
N THR A 5 -49.85 30.01 -41.87
CA THR A 5 -48.63 29.20 -41.84
C THR A 5 -48.26 28.86 -40.40
N LYS A 6 -48.26 27.54 -40.05
CA LYS A 6 -47.76 27.06 -38.77
C LYS A 6 -46.24 26.96 -38.84
N THR A 7 -45.54 27.79 -38.07
CA THR A 7 -44.12 27.68 -37.85
C THR A 7 -43.88 26.58 -36.83
N ILE A 8 -43.25 25.47 -37.26
CA ILE A 8 -42.80 24.39 -36.37
C ILE A 8 -41.44 24.82 -35.81
N LEU A 9 -41.40 25.14 -34.53
CA LEU A 9 -40.15 25.43 -33.81
C LEU A 9 -39.52 24.07 -33.45
N LEU A 10 -38.46 23.67 -34.20
CA LEU A 10 -37.68 22.47 -33.89
C LEU A 10 -36.69 22.82 -32.74
N GLY A 11 -37.08 22.45 -31.54
CA GLY A 11 -36.21 22.61 -30.37
C GLY A 11 -35.02 21.64 -30.45
N PHE A 12 -33.83 22.20 -30.70
CA PHE A 12 -32.57 21.48 -30.57
C PHE A 12 -32.31 21.22 -29.09
N PHE A 13 -32.59 19.99 -28.64
CA PHE A 13 -32.21 19.54 -27.28
C PHE A 13 -30.73 19.18 -27.31
N LEU A 14 -29.87 20.11 -26.88
CA LEU A 14 -28.45 19.89 -26.76
C LEU A 14 -28.21 18.97 -25.57
N ILE A 15 -28.06 17.68 -25.83
CA ILE A 15 -27.63 16.71 -24.78
C ILE A 15 -26.15 16.99 -24.49
N ILE A 16 -25.89 17.75 -23.45
CA ILE A 16 -24.53 17.85 -22.88
C ILE A 16 -24.24 16.51 -22.18
N LEU A 17 -23.55 15.60 -22.87
CA LEU A 17 -22.91 14.47 -22.21
C LEU A 17 -21.80 15.05 -21.33
N SER A 18 -22.10 15.21 -20.06
CA SER A 18 -21.07 15.42 -19.05
C SER A 18 -20.26 14.11 -18.96
N ASN A 19 -19.12 14.06 -19.66
CA ASN A 19 -18.09 13.08 -19.39
C ASN A 19 -17.58 13.32 -17.97
N THR A 20 -18.21 12.70 -16.98
CA THR A 20 -17.59 12.51 -15.69
C THR A 20 -16.40 11.60 -15.94
N LEU A 21 -15.21 12.19 -16.06
CA LEU A 21 -13.96 11.44 -15.94
C LEU A 21 -14.02 10.75 -14.56
N VAL A 22 -14.44 9.50 -14.55
CA VAL A 22 -14.18 8.60 -13.44
C VAL A 22 -12.66 8.51 -13.39
N ALA A 23 -12.05 9.13 -12.38
CA ALA A 23 -10.63 8.97 -12.12
C ALA A 23 -10.39 7.47 -11.99
N GLU A 24 -9.84 6.88 -13.05
CA GLU A 24 -9.51 5.48 -13.12
C GLU A 24 -8.58 5.22 -11.93
N ASN A 25 -8.99 4.31 -11.07
CA ASN A 25 -8.28 3.99 -9.85
C ASN A 25 -6.98 3.29 -10.24
N ASN A 26 -5.93 4.07 -10.57
CA ASN A 26 -4.62 3.63 -11.04
C ASN A 26 -3.83 2.85 -9.96
N ARG A 27 -4.54 2.16 -9.05
CA ARG A 27 -3.92 1.29 -8.06
C ARG A 27 -3.29 0.10 -8.79
N PRO A 28 -1.98 -0.15 -8.61
CA PRO A 28 -1.34 -1.35 -9.15
C PRO A 28 -2.02 -2.64 -8.65
N ASP A 29 -2.02 -3.67 -9.49
CA ASP A 29 -2.43 -5.01 -9.06
C ASP A 29 -1.34 -5.63 -8.16
N PHE A 30 -1.68 -5.85 -6.89
CA PHE A 30 -0.79 -6.44 -5.90
C PHE A 30 -1.08 -7.93 -5.72
N LYS A 31 -0.09 -8.77 -6.01
CA LYS A 31 -0.12 -10.16 -5.54
C LYS A 31 -0.03 -10.18 -4.02
N GLN A 32 -0.57 -11.22 -3.40
CA GLN A 32 -0.54 -11.39 -1.95
C GLN A 32 0.29 -12.61 -1.56
N ILE A 33 0.98 -12.52 -0.44
CA ILE A 33 1.70 -13.62 0.20
C ILE A 33 1.21 -13.79 1.64
N ILE A 34 1.25 -15.02 2.13
CA ILE A 34 1.02 -15.33 3.54
C ILE A 34 2.39 -15.43 4.22
N CYS A 35 2.57 -14.65 5.29
CA CYS A 35 3.72 -14.71 6.16
C CYS A 35 3.25 -15.07 7.58
N SER A 36 4.04 -15.79 8.36
CA SER A 36 3.77 -15.97 9.77
C SER A 36 4.74 -15.16 10.63
N ILE A 37 4.23 -14.68 11.76
CA ILE A 37 5.00 -14.01 12.81
C ILE A 37 4.71 -14.69 14.16
N ASN A 38 5.69 -14.74 15.04
CA ASN A 38 5.50 -15.23 16.40
C ASN A 38 5.28 -14.03 17.32
N VAL A 39 4.02 -13.65 17.53
CA VAL A 39 3.65 -12.62 18.52
C VAL A 39 3.78 -13.15 19.94
N ASN A 40 3.54 -14.45 20.13
CA ASN A 40 3.77 -15.21 21.36
C ASN A 40 4.45 -16.52 20.98
N LYS A 41 5.43 -17.00 21.79
CA LYS A 41 6.26 -18.18 21.51
C LYS A 41 5.50 -19.46 21.07
N ASN A 42 4.18 -19.53 21.32
CA ASN A 42 3.36 -20.73 21.11
C ASN A 42 2.19 -20.54 20.11
N ASN A 43 2.04 -19.35 19.51
CA ASN A 43 0.94 -19.10 18.58
C ASN A 43 1.39 -18.22 17.41
N PRO A 44 1.85 -18.81 16.30
CA PRO A 44 2.17 -18.07 15.10
C PRO A 44 0.90 -17.42 14.53
N GLN A 45 0.97 -16.13 14.22
CA GLN A 45 -0.09 -15.40 13.57
C GLN A 45 0.21 -15.26 12.08
N GLU A 46 -0.78 -15.55 11.23
CA GLU A 46 -0.68 -15.35 9.79
C GLU A 46 -1.00 -13.92 9.42
N LEU A 47 -0.20 -13.38 8.51
CA LEU A 47 -0.36 -12.07 7.90
C LEU A 47 -0.53 -12.21 6.39
N PHE A 48 -1.49 -11.50 5.83
CA PHE A 48 -1.77 -11.41 4.40
C PHE A 48 -1.15 -10.12 3.85
N LEU A 49 0.02 -10.24 3.23
CA LEU A 49 0.80 -9.08 2.79
C LEU A 49 0.69 -8.86 1.28
N ASP A 50 0.23 -7.69 0.87
CA ASP A 50 0.31 -7.24 -0.52
C ASP A 50 1.78 -7.06 -0.89
N ILE A 51 2.22 -7.55 -2.07
CA ILE A 51 3.63 -7.52 -2.50
C ILE A 51 3.93 -6.28 -3.35
N ALA A 52 4.88 -5.47 -2.91
CA ALA A 52 5.44 -4.36 -3.66
C ALA A 52 6.87 -4.71 -4.16
N ASP A 53 6.97 -5.38 -5.30
CA ASP A 53 8.19 -5.99 -5.87
C ASP A 53 8.83 -5.19 -7.02
N ASN A 54 8.16 -4.16 -7.51
CA ASN A 54 8.68 -3.29 -8.58
C ASN A 54 8.54 -1.81 -8.21
N GLN A 55 9.17 -0.94 -8.99
CA GLN A 55 9.21 0.50 -8.70
C GLN A 55 7.83 1.12 -8.58
N GLN A 56 6.91 0.80 -9.49
CA GLN A 56 5.56 1.37 -9.48
C GLN A 56 4.80 0.97 -8.21
N LYS A 57 4.83 -0.31 -7.83
CA LYS A 57 4.16 -0.82 -6.62
C LYS A 57 4.78 -0.24 -5.35
N ARG A 58 6.12 -0.18 -5.26
CA ARG A 58 6.80 0.43 -4.11
C ARG A 58 6.50 1.92 -3.97
N SER A 59 6.45 2.66 -5.08
CA SER A 59 6.10 4.09 -5.04
C SER A 59 4.64 4.33 -4.66
N TYR A 60 3.75 3.41 -5.02
CA TYR A 60 2.33 3.50 -4.67
C TYR A 60 2.08 3.08 -3.22
N GLY A 61 2.67 1.97 -2.76
CA GLY A 61 2.51 1.48 -1.39
C GLY A 61 1.04 1.31 -0.99
N LEU A 62 0.72 1.79 0.21
CA LEU A 62 -0.64 1.77 0.79
C LEU A 62 -1.45 3.04 0.50
N MET A 63 -1.01 3.89 -0.44
CA MET A 63 -1.74 5.10 -0.82
C MET A 63 -3.18 4.81 -1.23
N ASN A 64 -4.08 5.74 -0.87
CA ASN A 64 -5.52 5.73 -1.20
C ASN A 64 -6.30 4.53 -0.63
N LYS A 65 -5.69 3.68 0.17
CA LYS A 65 -6.37 2.63 0.91
C LYS A 65 -7.02 3.25 2.14
N LYS A 66 -8.35 3.20 2.24
CA LYS A 66 -9.10 3.88 3.31
C LYS A 66 -8.98 3.17 4.66
N ASP A 67 -8.81 1.84 4.65
CA ASP A 67 -8.61 1.04 5.85
C ASP A 67 -7.87 -0.26 5.52
N MET A 68 -7.31 -0.92 6.54
CA MET A 68 -6.67 -2.23 6.46
C MET A 68 -7.52 -3.28 7.17
N LYS A 69 -7.68 -4.42 6.51
CA LYS A 69 -8.30 -5.59 7.15
C LYS A 69 -7.39 -6.10 8.28
N PRO A 70 -7.95 -6.74 9.31
CA PRO A 70 -7.14 -7.43 10.30
C PRO A 70 -6.15 -8.39 9.63
N ASN A 71 -4.97 -8.52 10.22
CA ASN A 71 -3.89 -9.39 9.74
C ASN A 71 -3.42 -9.09 8.31
N SER A 72 -3.61 -7.86 7.82
CA SER A 72 -3.12 -7.45 6.51
C SER A 72 -2.02 -6.40 6.60
N GLY A 73 -1.24 -6.28 5.53
CA GLY A 73 -0.14 -5.33 5.43
C GLY A 73 0.43 -5.27 4.02
N MET A 74 1.62 -4.71 3.91
CA MET A 74 2.38 -4.68 2.67
C MET A 74 3.82 -5.10 2.89
N LEU A 75 4.34 -5.94 1.99
CA LEU A 75 5.73 -6.37 1.94
C LEU A 75 6.41 -5.73 0.74
N PHE A 76 7.37 -4.86 1.01
CA PHE A 76 8.25 -4.27 0.02
C PHE A 76 9.47 -5.14 -0.19
N ILE A 77 9.83 -5.39 -1.45
CA ILE A 77 10.90 -6.32 -1.84
C ILE A 77 11.90 -5.61 -2.74
N TRP A 78 13.19 -5.77 -2.43
CA TRP A 78 14.30 -5.37 -3.30
C TRP A 78 15.31 -6.51 -3.40
N LYS A 79 15.86 -6.72 -4.60
CA LYS A 79 16.91 -7.72 -4.84
C LYS A 79 18.24 -7.32 -4.22
N ASP A 80 18.48 -6.02 -4.06
CA ASP A 80 19.68 -5.43 -3.46
C ASP A 80 19.43 -4.96 -2.02
N SER A 81 20.48 -4.87 -1.22
CA SER A 81 20.43 -4.37 0.15
C SER A 81 20.91 -2.92 0.18
N GLN A 82 20.01 -1.98 0.47
CA GLN A 82 20.30 -0.54 0.49
C GLN A 82 19.53 0.17 1.60
N ILE A 83 19.93 1.41 1.90
CA ILE A 83 19.12 2.35 2.68
C ILE A 83 17.84 2.64 1.90
N ARG A 84 16.69 2.57 2.58
CA ARG A 84 15.37 2.80 1.97
C ARG A 84 14.71 4.04 2.57
N ASN A 85 13.90 4.69 1.74
CA ASN A 85 13.16 5.89 2.13
C ASN A 85 11.66 5.64 1.93
N PHE A 86 10.87 6.10 2.91
CA PHE A 86 9.42 5.99 2.93
C PHE A 86 8.80 7.33 3.27
N TRP A 87 7.53 7.46 3.00
CA TRP A 87 6.66 8.57 3.36
C TRP A 87 5.24 8.06 3.57
N MET A 88 4.40 8.88 4.20
CA MET A 88 2.99 8.54 4.42
C MET A 88 2.03 9.31 3.50
N LYS A 89 2.52 9.73 2.32
CA LYS A 89 1.72 10.44 1.32
C LYS A 89 0.46 9.65 0.98
N ASN A 90 -0.71 10.32 1.03
CA ASN A 90 -2.01 9.72 0.74
C ASN A 90 -2.32 8.41 1.50
N THR A 91 -1.68 8.17 2.65
CA THR A 91 -1.92 7.01 3.52
C THR A 91 -2.81 7.43 4.67
N HIS A 92 -3.98 6.80 4.81
CA HIS A 92 -5.08 7.26 5.65
C HIS A 92 -5.01 6.81 7.12
N PHE A 93 -4.05 5.99 7.49
CA PHE A 93 -3.88 5.43 8.84
C PHE A 93 -2.40 5.36 9.21
N ASN A 94 -2.13 5.38 10.51
CA ASN A 94 -0.76 5.28 11.00
C ASN A 94 -0.20 3.88 10.78
N LEU A 95 1.10 3.80 10.48
CA LEU A 95 1.80 2.54 10.20
C LEU A 95 2.99 2.35 11.13
N ASP A 96 3.29 1.08 11.41
CA ASP A 96 4.60 0.65 11.89
C ASP A 96 5.36 0.06 10.70
N LEU A 97 6.61 0.49 10.50
CA LEU A 97 7.51 -0.02 9.46
C LEU A 97 8.55 -0.91 10.11
N PHE A 98 8.63 -2.16 9.67
CA PHE A 98 9.58 -3.16 10.11
C PHE A 98 10.61 -3.39 9.01
N PHE A 99 11.85 -2.99 9.26
CA PHE A 99 12.95 -3.11 8.30
C PHE A 99 13.69 -4.43 8.52
N LEU A 100 13.78 -5.25 7.46
CA LEU A 100 14.24 -6.62 7.57
C LEU A 100 15.53 -6.86 6.78
N ASN A 101 16.38 -7.75 7.32
CA ASN A 101 17.48 -8.36 6.57
C ASN A 101 16.95 -9.43 5.59
N LYS A 102 17.86 -10.03 4.79
CA LYS A 102 17.51 -11.09 3.81
C LYS A 102 16.99 -12.39 4.43
N GLN A 103 17.12 -12.59 5.73
CA GLN A 103 16.60 -13.73 6.46
C GLN A 103 15.20 -13.47 7.02
N GLY A 104 14.66 -12.26 6.83
CA GLY A 104 13.35 -11.84 7.34
C GLY A 104 13.36 -11.43 8.81
N GLU A 105 14.53 -11.22 9.39
CA GLU A 105 14.69 -10.76 10.76
C GLU A 105 14.57 -9.24 10.82
N ILE A 106 13.84 -8.73 11.82
CA ILE A 106 13.68 -7.30 12.07
C ILE A 106 14.98 -6.74 12.64
N ILE A 107 15.60 -5.82 11.90
CA ILE A 107 16.85 -5.15 12.32
C ILE A 107 16.63 -3.69 12.69
N GLU A 108 15.47 -3.12 12.34
CA GLU A 108 15.09 -1.76 12.68
C GLU A 108 13.56 -1.61 12.63
N ILE A 109 13.01 -0.73 13.46
CA ILE A 109 11.58 -0.45 13.52
C ILE A 109 11.35 1.06 13.55
N TYR A 110 10.46 1.56 12.71
CA TYR A 110 9.90 2.89 12.83
C TYR A 110 8.43 2.77 13.27
N LYS A 111 8.15 3.23 14.48
CA LYS A 111 6.81 3.12 15.07
C LYS A 111 5.96 4.36 14.78
N ASN A 112 4.68 4.13 14.54
CA ASN A 112 3.65 5.15 14.50
C ASN A 112 3.92 6.27 13.48
N ALA A 113 4.35 5.89 12.26
CA ALA A 113 4.40 6.79 11.13
C ALA A 113 3.01 7.41 10.91
N LYS A 114 2.94 8.73 10.95
CA LYS A 114 1.65 9.44 10.97
C LYS A 114 1.01 9.48 9.59
N ALA A 115 -0.30 9.23 9.56
CA ALA A 115 -1.10 9.37 8.34
C ALA A 115 -0.86 10.74 7.68
N PHE A 116 -0.71 10.75 6.34
CA PHE A 116 -0.49 11.94 5.50
C PHE A 116 0.80 12.73 5.78
N ASP A 117 1.71 12.23 6.62
CA ASP A 117 3.01 12.88 6.84
C ASP A 117 3.97 12.54 5.67
N GLU A 118 4.39 13.57 4.94
CA GLU A 118 5.34 13.43 3.83
C GLU A 118 6.81 13.56 4.27
N THR A 119 7.07 13.68 5.58
CA THR A 119 8.43 13.67 6.12
C THR A 119 9.12 12.36 5.77
N ASN A 120 10.36 12.46 5.30
CA ASN A 120 11.13 11.28 4.87
C ASN A 120 11.48 10.37 6.05
N ILE A 121 11.00 9.15 6.00
CA ILE A 121 11.37 8.06 6.92
C ILE A 121 12.49 7.27 6.27
N LYS A 122 13.72 7.44 6.77
CA LYS A 122 14.91 6.83 6.21
C LYS A 122 15.40 5.70 7.12
N SER A 123 15.62 4.49 6.55
CA SER A 123 16.23 3.41 7.32
C SER A 123 17.68 3.76 7.71
N GLN A 124 18.11 3.36 8.90
CA GLN A 124 19.50 3.49 9.36
C GLN A 124 20.39 2.38 8.79
N ASN A 125 19.77 1.22 8.54
CA ASN A 125 20.43 0.02 8.05
C ASN A 125 20.10 -0.24 6.58
N LYS A 126 20.99 -0.94 5.86
CA LYS A 126 20.70 -1.48 4.53
C LYS A 126 19.79 -2.67 4.67
N VAL A 127 18.66 -2.67 3.95
CA VAL A 127 17.62 -3.69 4.05
C VAL A 127 17.21 -4.23 2.67
N ASN A 128 16.74 -5.47 2.65
CA ASN A 128 16.15 -6.11 1.46
C ASN A 128 14.62 -6.06 1.47
N PHE A 129 14.02 -6.02 2.66
CA PHE A 129 12.57 -6.04 2.83
C PHE A 129 12.13 -4.98 3.83
N VAL A 130 10.91 -4.49 3.65
CA VAL A 130 10.20 -3.70 4.66
C VAL A 130 8.78 -4.22 4.73
N VAL A 131 8.26 -4.41 5.95
CA VAL A 131 6.86 -4.74 6.18
C VAL A 131 6.17 -3.54 6.81
N GLU A 132 5.06 -3.11 6.22
CA GLU A 132 4.17 -2.11 6.78
C GLU A 132 2.93 -2.77 7.36
N LEU A 133 2.66 -2.52 8.64
CA LEU A 133 1.46 -2.97 9.35
C LEU A 133 0.77 -1.78 10.01
N LYS A 134 -0.53 -1.91 10.30
CA LYS A 134 -1.26 -0.89 11.04
C LYS A 134 -0.66 -0.67 12.41
N SER A 135 -0.42 0.59 12.77
CA SER A 135 0.33 0.92 13.97
C SER A 135 -0.35 0.44 15.26
N GLY A 136 0.46 -0.12 16.14
CA GLY A 136 0.02 -0.58 17.46
C GLY A 136 -0.65 -1.95 17.50
N GLU A 137 -0.86 -2.62 16.35
CA GLU A 137 -1.52 -3.94 16.33
C GLU A 137 -0.55 -5.10 16.67
N TYR A 138 0.76 -4.90 16.46
CA TYR A 138 1.74 -5.99 16.62
C TYR A 138 2.90 -5.57 17.53
N PRO A 139 3.07 -6.22 18.70
CA PRO A 139 4.13 -5.92 19.66
C PRO A 139 5.48 -6.55 19.25
N LEU A 140 5.86 -6.41 17.98
CA LEU A 140 7.10 -6.94 17.45
C LEU A 140 8.30 -6.10 17.86
N MET A 141 9.45 -6.77 18.04
CA MET A 141 10.72 -6.20 18.48
C MET A 141 11.85 -6.51 17.47
N ILE A 142 12.96 -5.79 17.60
CA ILE A 142 14.20 -6.13 16.89
C ILE A 142 14.62 -7.55 17.27
N GLY A 143 15.00 -8.36 16.28
CA GLY A 143 15.32 -9.79 16.42
C GLY A 143 14.14 -10.72 16.14
N ASP A 144 12.89 -10.24 16.19
CA ASP A 144 11.75 -11.04 15.73
C ASP A 144 11.82 -11.28 14.22
N LYS A 145 11.12 -12.31 13.77
CA LYS A 145 11.23 -12.77 12.39
C LYS A 145 9.88 -12.94 11.72
N PHE A 146 9.77 -12.39 10.52
CA PHE A 146 8.72 -12.74 9.56
C PHE A 146 9.13 -14.02 8.83
N ASN A 147 8.29 -15.04 8.89
CA ASN A 147 8.48 -16.29 8.17
C ASN A 147 7.67 -16.25 6.87
N CYS A 148 8.26 -15.63 5.85
CA CYS A 148 7.79 -15.67 4.46
C CYS A 148 8.78 -16.51 3.65
N LEU A 149 8.43 -16.95 2.44
CA LEU A 149 9.33 -17.66 1.54
C LEU A 149 10.32 -16.69 0.86
N PHE A 150 11.09 -15.92 1.65
CA PHE A 150 11.97 -14.86 1.18
C PHE A 150 12.99 -15.29 0.12
N LYS A 151 13.49 -16.54 0.20
CA LYS A 151 14.43 -17.08 -0.80
C LYS A 151 13.83 -17.13 -2.20
N ASP A 152 12.51 -17.35 -2.30
CA ASP A 152 11.81 -17.41 -3.57
C ASP A 152 11.44 -16.03 -4.10
N LEU A 153 11.31 -15.04 -3.20
CA LEU A 153 10.99 -13.65 -3.53
C LEU A 153 12.21 -12.87 -4.07
N LEU A 154 13.44 -13.36 -3.86
CA LEU A 154 14.67 -12.72 -4.33
C LEU A 154 15.19 -13.27 -5.67
N LYS A 155 14.56 -14.30 -6.22
CA LYS A 155 14.87 -14.83 -7.56
C LYS A 155 14.36 -13.88 -8.65
#